data_7004de6766864b5b0477066f82cb8648
#
_entry.id   7004de6766864b5b0477066f82cb8648
#
_cell.length_a   1.000
_cell.length_b   1.000
_cell.length_c   1.000
_cell.angle_alpha   90.00
_cell.angle_beta   90.00
_cell.angle_gamma   90.00
#
_symmetry.space_group_name_H-M   'P 1'
#
loop_
_entity.id
_entity.type
_entity.pdbx_description
1 polymer ?
#
loop_
_entity_poly.entity_id
_entity_poly.type
_entity_poly.pdbx_seq_one_letter_code
_entity_poly.pdbx_strand_id
1 'polypeptide(L)'
;MQIKLERNPKHLAWVFIFFTLITFSCNNDNHERKPNFIIIFADDLGYGDLGSYGHPTIKTPYLDQMANEGMRFTQFYVGSSICTPSRAALLTGKLPVQTGMYGKRSVLFPDNAGGLDPKEVTIASALKNYDYSTACIGKWHLGHLEQYMPLNHGFDSFFGIPYSNDMRPEGKWDYARENFPPLPFLDGSDTLGVSLDQSNFIKMFTKKSIEFILENRNQPFFLYLAHTAPHTPLMLSKENKGLSIRGTYGDVVEEIDRSVGEILKTLAKLNIAKNTLVLFTSDNGPWGWANIDGGSSGLLKGNKGSVYEGGYRVPAVAWMPKSIPRVTSTALATTLDLFPTILSQVDKDFEFKSIDGFDITKTLFENTPVRTDVHYYRQDTLIALRHKEWKLFIKDPNPWDDGPKQEDMPLLYNIEHDPSEKYDLAKDNPEIVQKLNILCQDHINSTYKAPSKYEAILPAYQSAYDEYNKK
;
A
#
# COMPACT_ATOMS: atom_id res chain seq x y z
N MET A 1 73.13 -55.68 -60.16
CA MET A 1 73.54 -55.84 -58.76
C MET A 1 72.34 -55.56 -57.95
N GLN A 2 71.69 -56.60 -57.46
CA GLN A 2 70.39 -56.54 -56.73
C GLN A 2 70.72 -56.43 -55.28
N ILE A 3 70.03 -55.50 -54.59
CA ILE A 3 70.00 -55.50 -53.13
C ILE A 3 68.55 -55.64 -52.68
N LYS A 4 68.28 -56.76 -51.99
CA LYS A 4 67.02 -57.12 -51.39
C LYS A 4 66.80 -56.20 -50.17
N LEU A 5 65.63 -55.67 -50.07
CA LEU A 5 65.10 -55.04 -48.84
C LEU A 5 64.25 -56.07 -48.11
N GLU A 6 64.74 -56.50 -46.95
CA GLU A 6 63.91 -57.27 -45.97
C GLU A 6 62.94 -56.38 -45.21
N ARG A 7 61.69 -56.75 -45.24
CA ARG A 7 60.64 -56.18 -44.41
C ARG A 7 60.70 -56.82 -43.03
N ASN A 8 60.76 -56.03 -42.03
CA ASN A 8 60.49 -56.46 -40.66
C ASN A 8 59.28 -55.75 -40.09
N PRO A 9 58.20 -56.45 -39.72
CA PRO A 9 56.98 -55.83 -39.16
C PRO A 9 57.00 -55.94 -37.64
N LYS A 10 57.00 -54.84 -36.91
CA LYS A 10 56.54 -54.85 -35.52
C LYS A 10 56.25 -53.44 -35.05
N HIS A 11 55.06 -53.37 -34.38
CA HIS A 11 54.61 -52.37 -33.48
C HIS A 11 53.92 -51.12 -34.07
N LEU A 12 52.66 -51.38 -34.48
CA LEU A 12 51.65 -50.33 -34.57
C LEU A 12 51.11 -50.13 -33.15
N ALA A 13 51.62 -49.15 -32.45
CA ALA A 13 51.05 -48.73 -31.14
C ALA A 13 49.83 -47.88 -31.41
N TRP A 14 48.67 -48.41 -31.14
CA TRP A 14 47.42 -47.67 -31.11
C TRP A 14 47.41 -46.80 -29.85
N VAL A 15 47.58 -45.50 -30.01
CA VAL A 15 47.31 -44.49 -28.97
C VAL A 15 45.80 -44.23 -28.99
N PHE A 16 45.07 -44.90 -28.11
CA PHE A 16 43.69 -44.58 -27.80
C PHE A 16 43.68 -43.27 -26.99
N ILE A 17 43.42 -42.15 -27.64
CA ILE A 17 43.09 -40.89 -26.97
C ILE A 17 41.65 -41.07 -26.46
N PHE A 18 41.51 -41.31 -25.15
CA PHE A 18 40.25 -41.25 -24.46
C PHE A 18 39.87 -39.75 -24.36
N PHE A 19 39.05 -39.28 -25.28
CA PHE A 19 38.35 -38.01 -25.14
C PHE A 19 37.24 -38.23 -24.08
N THR A 20 37.54 -37.99 -22.81
CA THR A 20 36.51 -37.83 -21.77
C THR A 20 35.71 -36.56 -22.08
N LEU A 21 34.58 -36.73 -22.77
CA LEU A 21 33.54 -35.74 -22.85
C LEU A 21 33.02 -35.51 -21.40
N ILE A 22 33.60 -34.50 -20.73
CA ILE A 22 32.96 -33.92 -19.55
C ILE A 22 31.73 -33.20 -20.08
N THR A 23 30.62 -33.93 -20.12
CA THR A 23 29.28 -33.30 -20.22
C THR A 23 29.11 -32.49 -18.96
N PHE A 24 29.40 -31.19 -19.02
CA PHE A 24 28.78 -30.25 -18.09
C PHE A 24 27.25 -30.38 -18.28
N SER A 25 26.64 -31.25 -17.52
CA SER A 25 25.22 -31.19 -17.27
C SER A 25 24.98 -29.86 -16.56
N CYS A 26 24.66 -28.81 -17.34
CA CYS A 26 23.92 -27.70 -16.78
C CYS A 26 22.61 -28.32 -16.30
N ASN A 27 22.55 -28.71 -15.04
CA ASN A 27 21.30 -28.75 -14.35
C ASN A 27 20.74 -27.33 -14.45
N ASN A 28 19.93 -27.10 -15.46
CA ASN A 28 18.92 -26.08 -15.40
C ASN A 28 17.94 -26.56 -14.30
N ASP A 29 18.32 -26.42 -13.05
CA ASP A 29 17.39 -26.22 -11.97
C ASP A 29 16.73 -24.87 -12.27
N ASN A 30 15.73 -24.90 -13.15
CA ASN A 30 14.71 -23.87 -13.24
C ASN A 30 13.89 -23.92 -11.92
N HIS A 31 14.54 -23.66 -10.79
CA HIS A 31 13.85 -23.09 -9.66
C HIS A 31 13.35 -21.72 -10.16
N GLU A 32 12.07 -21.66 -10.54
CA GLU A 32 11.44 -20.38 -10.84
C GLU A 32 11.78 -19.43 -9.69
N ARG A 33 12.53 -18.39 -10.01
CA ARG A 33 13.00 -17.42 -9.02
C ARG A 33 11.77 -16.82 -8.37
N LYS A 34 11.66 -16.88 -7.03
CA LYS A 34 10.58 -16.25 -6.27
C LYS A 34 10.40 -14.80 -6.75
N PRO A 35 9.17 -14.31 -6.95
CA PRO A 35 8.92 -12.95 -7.44
C PRO A 35 9.35 -11.89 -6.43
N ASN A 36 9.78 -10.74 -6.90
CA ASN A 36 9.96 -9.55 -6.06
C ASN A 36 8.64 -8.82 -5.93
N PHE A 37 8.47 -8.09 -4.83
CA PHE A 37 7.30 -7.28 -4.57
C PHE A 37 7.67 -5.84 -4.23
N ILE A 38 7.01 -4.89 -4.87
CA ILE A 38 7.13 -3.46 -4.57
C ILE A 38 5.73 -2.90 -4.37
N ILE A 39 5.45 -2.33 -3.21
CA ILE A 39 4.26 -1.54 -2.95
C ILE A 39 4.68 -0.08 -2.87
N ILE A 40 4.20 0.74 -3.79
CA ILE A 40 4.37 2.19 -3.79
C ILE A 40 3.07 2.80 -3.26
N PHE A 41 3.14 3.41 -2.07
CA PHE A 41 2.00 3.85 -1.30
C PHE A 41 2.03 5.36 -1.12
N ALA A 42 1.12 6.07 -1.79
CA ALA A 42 0.97 7.52 -1.64
C ALA A 42 0.17 7.85 -0.37
N ASP A 43 0.31 9.06 0.14
CA ASP A 43 -0.35 9.56 1.34
C ASP A 43 -1.37 10.64 0.93
N ASP A 44 -2.68 10.39 1.13
CA ASP A 44 -3.78 11.28 0.76
C ASP A 44 -3.97 11.53 -0.76
N LEU A 45 -3.57 10.61 -1.63
CA LEU A 45 -3.81 10.74 -3.07
C LEU A 45 -5.25 10.33 -3.42
N GLY A 46 -5.98 11.23 -4.07
CA GLY A 46 -7.37 11.01 -4.45
C GLY A 46 -7.56 10.11 -5.66
N TYR A 47 -8.74 9.48 -5.76
CA TYR A 47 -9.13 8.63 -6.88
C TYR A 47 -9.02 9.34 -8.23
N GLY A 48 -9.32 10.64 -8.28
CA GLY A 48 -9.31 11.45 -9.49
C GLY A 48 -7.99 12.17 -9.80
N ASP A 49 -6.88 11.88 -9.09
CA ASP A 49 -5.66 12.70 -9.19
C ASP A 49 -4.64 12.22 -10.24
N LEU A 50 -4.88 11.08 -10.90
CA LEU A 50 -4.01 10.56 -11.95
C LEU A 50 -4.59 10.77 -13.34
N GLY A 51 -3.73 10.94 -14.37
CA GLY A 51 -4.14 11.06 -15.76
C GLY A 51 -4.99 9.88 -16.22
N SER A 52 -4.55 8.64 -15.93
CA SER A 52 -5.30 7.41 -16.23
C SER A 52 -6.64 7.27 -15.47
N TYR A 53 -6.87 8.08 -14.44
CA TYR A 53 -8.14 8.18 -13.71
C TYR A 53 -8.95 9.44 -14.07
N GLY A 54 -8.50 10.18 -15.11
CA GLY A 54 -9.27 11.28 -15.71
C GLY A 54 -8.95 12.66 -15.18
N HIS A 55 -7.83 12.88 -14.45
CA HIS A 55 -7.44 14.22 -14.03
C HIS A 55 -7.11 15.07 -15.27
N PRO A 56 -7.72 16.26 -15.43
CA PRO A 56 -7.59 17.04 -16.67
C PRO A 56 -6.23 17.73 -16.85
N THR A 57 -5.50 18.01 -15.79
CA THR A 57 -4.31 18.87 -15.81
C THR A 57 -3.08 18.29 -15.12
N ILE A 58 -3.21 17.34 -14.19
CA ILE A 58 -2.06 16.63 -13.62
C ILE A 58 -1.55 15.60 -14.62
N LYS A 59 -0.24 15.60 -14.88
CA LYS A 59 0.39 14.71 -15.84
C LYS A 59 1.13 13.60 -15.10
N THR A 60 0.68 12.36 -15.28
CA THR A 60 1.28 11.17 -14.66
C THR A 60 1.70 10.14 -15.69
N PRO A 61 2.64 10.50 -16.63
CA PRO A 61 2.95 9.66 -17.78
C PRO A 61 3.50 8.28 -17.41
N TYR A 62 4.22 8.13 -16.29
CA TYR A 62 4.77 6.84 -15.88
C TYR A 62 3.72 5.94 -15.21
N LEU A 63 2.85 6.50 -14.38
CA LEU A 63 1.70 5.80 -13.83
C LEU A 63 0.68 5.46 -14.91
N ASP A 64 0.47 6.34 -15.89
CA ASP A 64 -0.39 6.08 -17.05
C ASP A 64 0.21 4.97 -17.93
N GLN A 65 1.54 4.95 -18.14
CA GLN A 65 2.22 3.86 -18.81
C GLN A 65 2.05 2.55 -18.02
N MET A 66 2.27 2.57 -16.71
CA MET A 66 2.08 1.42 -15.83
C MET A 66 0.64 0.86 -15.93
N ALA A 67 -0.37 1.74 -15.97
CA ALA A 67 -1.76 1.38 -16.16
C ALA A 67 -2.06 0.78 -17.54
N ASN A 68 -1.42 1.29 -18.58
CA ASN A 68 -1.58 0.80 -19.96
C ASN A 68 -0.84 -0.52 -20.23
N GLU A 69 0.23 -0.80 -19.50
CA GLU A 69 1.04 -2.02 -19.63
C GLU A 69 0.63 -3.12 -18.65
N GLY A 70 -0.18 -2.80 -17.64
CA GLY A 70 -0.64 -3.68 -16.58
C GLY A 70 -2.14 -3.62 -16.35
N MET A 71 -2.55 -3.68 -15.10
CA MET A 71 -3.95 -3.65 -14.69
C MET A 71 -4.26 -2.36 -13.92
N ARG A 72 -5.22 -1.59 -14.42
CA ARG A 72 -5.82 -0.45 -13.72
C ARG A 72 -7.10 -0.90 -13.02
N PHE A 73 -7.19 -0.77 -11.71
CA PHE A 73 -8.39 -1.07 -10.96
C PHE A 73 -9.31 0.15 -10.90
N THR A 74 -10.58 -0.02 -11.25
CA THR A 74 -11.59 1.02 -11.03
C THR A 74 -12.27 0.91 -9.66
N GLN A 75 -12.12 -0.23 -8.98
CA GLN A 75 -12.78 -0.56 -7.72
C GLN A 75 -11.79 -1.15 -6.70
N PHE A 76 -10.75 -0.35 -6.37
CA PHE A 76 -9.77 -0.70 -5.35
C PHE A 76 -10.00 0.11 -4.08
N TYR A 77 -10.03 -0.57 -2.94
CA TYR A 77 -10.41 0.03 -1.65
C TYR A 77 -9.31 -0.13 -0.61
N VAL A 78 -9.33 0.77 0.35
CA VAL A 78 -8.46 0.72 1.53
C VAL A 78 -9.18 0.11 2.72
N GLY A 79 -8.43 -0.41 3.72
CA GLY A 79 -9.01 -0.96 4.95
C GLY A 79 -9.56 0.10 5.89
N SER A 80 -9.22 1.37 5.68
CA SER A 80 -9.75 2.53 6.41
C SER A 80 -9.50 3.80 5.61
N SER A 81 -10.37 4.80 5.76
CA SER A 81 -10.23 6.11 5.10
C SER A 81 -9.23 7.05 5.78
N ILE A 82 -8.34 6.54 6.64
CA ILE A 82 -7.36 7.33 7.42
C ILE A 82 -6.03 6.57 7.50
N CYS A 83 -4.91 7.30 7.49
CA CYS A 83 -3.54 6.78 7.31
C CYS A 83 -3.17 5.60 8.24
N THR A 84 -3.11 5.82 9.57
CA THR A 84 -2.62 4.79 10.52
C THR A 84 -3.39 3.48 10.40
N PRO A 85 -4.74 3.45 10.53
CA PRO A 85 -5.48 2.19 10.40
C PRO A 85 -5.39 1.57 9.01
N SER A 86 -5.33 2.37 7.94
CA SER A 86 -5.17 1.86 6.58
C SER A 86 -3.82 1.17 6.35
N ARG A 87 -2.73 1.75 6.87
CA ARG A 87 -1.38 1.17 6.79
C ARG A 87 -1.29 -0.14 7.57
N ALA A 88 -1.91 -0.21 8.75
CA ALA A 88 -2.01 -1.46 9.51
C ALA A 88 -2.76 -2.53 8.72
N ALA A 89 -3.91 -2.18 8.12
CA ALA A 89 -4.72 -3.09 7.32
C ALA A 89 -3.95 -3.66 6.12
N LEU A 90 -3.22 -2.80 5.38
CA LEU A 90 -2.40 -3.23 4.25
C LEU A 90 -1.34 -4.25 4.68
N LEU A 91 -0.59 -3.96 5.75
CA LEU A 91 0.53 -4.80 6.16
C LEU A 91 0.12 -6.11 6.80
N THR A 92 -1.05 -6.17 7.45
CA THR A 92 -1.51 -7.35 8.21
C THR A 92 -2.59 -8.17 7.51
N GLY A 93 -3.25 -7.63 6.47
CA GLY A 93 -4.42 -8.25 5.86
C GLY A 93 -5.64 -8.31 6.78
N LYS A 94 -5.65 -7.56 7.90
CA LYS A 94 -6.72 -7.52 8.90
C LYS A 94 -7.40 -6.17 8.95
N LEU A 95 -8.71 -6.16 9.21
CA LEU A 95 -9.41 -4.91 9.52
C LEU A 95 -8.81 -4.24 10.78
N PRO A 96 -8.70 -2.90 10.81
CA PRO A 96 -8.10 -2.17 11.93
C PRO A 96 -8.75 -2.49 13.29
N VAL A 97 -10.04 -2.81 13.30
CA VAL A 97 -10.76 -3.21 14.50
C VAL A 97 -10.21 -4.49 15.13
N GLN A 98 -9.60 -5.38 14.35
CA GLN A 98 -9.02 -6.63 14.83
C GLN A 98 -7.60 -6.46 15.39
N THR A 99 -6.85 -5.47 14.91
CA THR A 99 -5.49 -5.18 15.38
C THR A 99 -5.45 -4.12 16.50
N GLY A 100 -6.60 -3.50 16.80
CA GLY A 100 -6.68 -2.38 17.73
C GLY A 100 -6.17 -1.05 17.16
N MET A 101 -5.85 -1.01 15.86
CA MET A 101 -5.35 0.19 15.20
C MET A 101 -6.48 1.14 14.82
N TYR A 102 -7.22 1.58 15.83
CA TYR A 102 -8.33 2.54 15.76
C TYR A 102 -8.45 3.30 17.08
N GLY A 103 -9.11 4.45 17.10
CA GLY A 103 -9.38 5.21 18.32
C GLY A 103 -10.00 6.57 18.05
N LYS A 104 -10.37 7.29 19.11
CA LYS A 104 -11.03 8.60 19.00
C LYS A 104 -10.22 9.64 18.23
N ARG A 105 -8.90 9.60 18.35
CA ARG A 105 -7.99 10.53 17.67
C ARG A 105 -7.72 10.16 16.20
N SER A 106 -8.33 9.11 15.71
CA SER A 106 -8.24 8.66 14.31
C SER A 106 -6.86 8.13 13.85
N VAL A 107 -5.73 8.71 14.29
CA VAL A 107 -4.37 8.31 13.99
C VAL A 107 -3.49 8.31 15.24
N LEU A 108 -2.34 7.68 15.17
CA LEU A 108 -1.31 7.78 16.20
C LEU A 108 -0.52 9.10 16.06
N PHE A 109 -0.32 9.77 17.17
CA PHE A 109 0.46 11.00 17.29
C PHE A 109 1.76 10.76 18.06
N PRO A 110 2.72 11.72 18.08
CA PRO A 110 3.97 11.59 18.84
C PRO A 110 3.78 11.45 20.36
N ASP A 111 2.62 11.82 20.90
CA ASP A 111 2.28 11.67 22.32
C ASP A 111 1.63 10.31 22.66
N ASN A 112 1.29 9.48 21.68
CA ASN A 112 0.73 8.14 21.92
C ASN A 112 1.80 7.16 22.42
N ALA A 113 1.42 6.32 23.38
CA ALA A 113 2.25 5.21 23.88
C ALA A 113 2.00 3.89 23.14
N GLY A 114 0.99 3.83 22.26
CA GLY A 114 0.60 2.63 21.52
C GLY A 114 1.20 2.55 20.13
N GLY A 115 0.95 1.39 19.49
CA GLY A 115 1.38 1.09 18.12
C GLY A 115 0.87 -0.28 17.68
N LEU A 116 1.17 -0.68 16.45
CA LEU A 116 0.90 -2.01 15.94
C LEU A 116 1.63 -3.03 16.83
N ASP A 117 0.88 -4.04 17.33
CA ASP A 117 1.49 -5.05 18.18
C ASP A 117 2.58 -5.82 17.41
N PRO A 118 3.81 -5.94 17.94
CA PRO A 118 4.88 -6.71 17.29
C PRO A 118 4.55 -8.19 17.04
N LYS A 119 3.51 -8.71 17.69
CA LYS A 119 2.99 -10.07 17.45
C LYS A 119 2.13 -10.17 16.19
N GLU A 120 1.67 -9.05 15.65
CA GLU A 120 0.93 -9.06 14.39
C GLU A 120 1.86 -9.46 13.25
N VAL A 121 1.43 -10.47 12.50
CA VAL A 121 2.17 -10.92 11.32
C VAL A 121 1.95 -9.91 10.19
N THR A 122 3.02 -9.31 9.71
CA THR A 122 3.00 -8.41 8.56
C THR A 122 3.47 -9.12 7.30
N ILE A 123 3.22 -8.53 6.12
CA ILE A 123 3.79 -9.02 4.85
C ILE A 123 5.31 -9.23 4.99
N ALA A 124 6.01 -8.26 5.58
CA ALA A 124 7.46 -8.32 5.74
C ALA A 124 7.88 -9.47 6.65
N SER A 125 7.26 -9.61 7.85
CA SER A 125 7.63 -10.68 8.79
C SER A 125 7.31 -12.08 8.25
N ALA A 126 6.22 -12.23 7.49
CA ALA A 126 5.89 -13.49 6.85
C ALA A 126 6.90 -13.86 5.74
N LEU A 127 7.30 -12.90 4.91
CA LEU A 127 8.26 -13.10 3.82
C LEU A 127 9.68 -13.44 4.31
N LYS A 128 10.05 -13.08 5.54
CA LYS A 128 11.35 -13.47 6.16
C LYS A 128 11.54 -14.99 6.21
N ASN A 129 10.46 -15.76 6.38
CA ASN A 129 10.52 -17.22 6.39
C ASN A 129 10.87 -17.82 5.01
N TYR A 130 10.91 -16.99 3.98
CA TYR A 130 11.18 -17.37 2.59
C TYR A 130 12.41 -16.69 2.00
N ASP A 131 13.32 -16.20 2.85
CA ASP A 131 14.60 -15.56 2.50
C ASP A 131 14.45 -14.26 1.70
N TYR A 132 13.37 -13.51 1.91
CA TYR A 132 13.22 -12.18 1.33
C TYR A 132 14.04 -11.14 2.09
N SER A 133 14.75 -10.29 1.34
CA SER A 133 15.22 -9.01 1.87
C SER A 133 14.06 -8.03 1.90
N THR A 134 13.90 -7.28 2.99
CA THR A 134 12.72 -6.44 3.21
C THR A 134 13.12 -5.01 3.59
N ALA A 135 12.50 -4.01 2.96
CA ALA A 135 12.72 -2.60 3.28
C ALA A 135 11.42 -1.83 3.43
N CYS A 136 11.37 -0.98 4.47
CA CYS A 136 10.36 0.06 4.64
C CYS A 136 11.03 1.42 4.39
N ILE A 137 10.59 2.16 3.37
CA ILE A 137 11.14 3.45 3.00
C ILE A 137 10.03 4.48 2.97
N GLY A 138 10.15 5.56 3.78
CA GLY A 138 9.18 6.64 3.87
C GLY A 138 8.45 6.72 5.22
N LYS A 139 7.13 6.94 5.19
CA LYS A 139 6.28 7.12 6.36
C LYS A 139 5.84 5.78 6.94
N TRP A 140 6.17 5.54 8.21
CA TRP A 140 5.71 4.35 8.94
C TRP A 140 4.29 4.51 9.50
N HIS A 141 4.11 5.37 10.48
CA HIS A 141 2.85 5.77 11.12
C HIS A 141 2.06 4.64 11.83
N LEU A 142 2.76 3.63 12.36
CA LEU A 142 2.17 2.51 13.11
C LEU A 142 2.70 2.39 14.56
N GLY A 143 3.18 3.50 15.12
CA GLY A 143 3.83 3.61 16.41
C GLY A 143 5.30 3.99 16.27
N HIS A 144 5.78 4.86 17.19
CA HIS A 144 7.10 5.47 17.11
C HIS A 144 8.05 5.03 18.24
N LEU A 145 7.52 4.32 19.24
CA LEU A 145 8.37 3.71 20.26
C LEU A 145 9.13 2.53 19.67
N GLU A 146 10.32 2.25 20.18
CA GLU A 146 11.26 1.26 19.65
C GLU A 146 10.58 -0.06 19.27
N GLN A 147 9.76 -0.62 20.17
CA GLN A 147 9.08 -1.91 19.93
C GLN A 147 8.07 -1.89 18.79
N TYR A 148 7.63 -0.71 18.35
CA TYR A 148 6.65 -0.55 17.26
C TYR A 148 7.25 -0.11 15.93
N MET A 149 8.59 0.03 15.87
CA MET A 149 9.27 0.47 14.65
C MET A 149 9.37 -0.66 13.61
N PRO A 150 9.55 -0.34 12.32
CA PRO A 150 9.53 -1.30 11.20
C PRO A 150 10.44 -2.51 11.41
N LEU A 151 11.61 -2.34 12.04
CA LEU A 151 12.56 -3.42 12.28
C LEU A 151 11.98 -4.54 13.17
N ASN A 152 11.02 -4.20 14.04
CA ASN A 152 10.29 -5.15 14.88
C ASN A 152 9.06 -5.77 14.19
N HIS A 153 8.81 -5.39 12.93
CA HIS A 153 7.71 -5.89 12.10
C HIS A 153 8.20 -6.62 10.85
N GLY A 154 9.43 -7.15 10.88
CA GLY A 154 9.98 -8.00 9.83
C GLY A 154 10.73 -7.28 8.72
N PHE A 155 10.87 -5.96 8.78
CA PHE A 155 11.72 -5.23 7.85
C PHE A 155 13.19 -5.31 8.27
N ASP A 156 14.09 -5.60 7.31
CA ASP A 156 15.54 -5.60 7.52
C ASP A 156 16.12 -4.20 7.59
N SER A 157 15.46 -3.25 6.91
CA SER A 157 15.88 -1.87 6.88
C SER A 157 14.68 -0.91 6.93
N PHE A 158 14.91 0.24 7.54
CA PHE A 158 13.98 1.36 7.59
C PHE A 158 14.72 2.65 7.24
N PHE A 159 14.11 3.48 6.38
CA PHE A 159 14.64 4.80 6.04
C PHE A 159 13.48 5.79 5.89
N GLY A 160 13.30 6.72 6.82
CA GLY A 160 12.16 7.63 6.76
C GLY A 160 11.74 8.24 8.09
N ILE A 161 10.43 8.46 8.24
CA ILE A 161 9.83 9.13 9.40
C ILE A 161 8.85 8.21 10.14
N PRO A 162 8.82 8.24 11.49
CA PRO A 162 8.02 7.30 12.28
C PRO A 162 6.53 7.64 12.33
N TYR A 163 6.12 8.88 12.05
CA TYR A 163 4.73 9.36 12.04
C TYR A 163 4.53 10.41 10.94
N SER A 164 3.38 11.08 10.89
CA SER A 164 3.06 12.01 9.79
C SER A 164 3.97 13.25 9.79
N ASN A 165 4.31 13.71 8.60
CA ASN A 165 5.24 14.80 8.34
C ASN A 165 4.80 16.17 8.88
N ASP A 166 3.52 16.35 9.17
CA ASP A 166 2.91 17.54 9.75
C ASP A 166 2.89 17.55 11.29
N MET A 167 3.20 16.41 11.93
CA MET A 167 3.21 16.24 13.38
C MET A 167 4.52 16.74 13.99
N ARG A 168 4.73 18.05 13.98
CA ARG A 168 5.96 18.73 14.41
C ARG A 168 5.65 20.16 14.91
N PRO A 169 6.57 20.82 15.65
CA PRO A 169 6.34 22.17 16.18
C PRO A 169 5.99 23.22 15.11
N GLU A 170 6.55 23.08 13.90
CA GLU A 170 6.25 23.97 12.76
C GLU A 170 4.96 23.58 12.01
N GLY A 171 4.22 22.60 12.53
CA GLY A 171 2.94 22.12 11.98
C GLY A 171 1.81 23.16 12.07
N LYS A 172 0.70 22.91 11.38
CA LYS A 172 -0.47 23.80 11.37
C LYS A 172 -1.33 23.69 12.63
N TRP A 173 -1.18 22.61 13.40
CA TRP A 173 -1.99 22.32 14.59
C TRP A 173 -1.43 23.04 15.82
N ASP A 174 -2.24 23.86 16.51
CA ASP A 174 -1.79 24.60 17.70
C ASP A 174 -1.26 23.63 18.78
N TYR A 175 -1.96 22.52 19.03
CA TYR A 175 -1.49 21.48 19.94
C TYR A 175 -0.10 20.91 19.56
N ALA A 176 0.17 20.71 18.26
CA ALA A 176 1.44 20.20 17.77
C ALA A 176 2.58 21.20 18.00
N ARG A 177 2.32 22.50 17.79
CA ARG A 177 3.32 23.57 17.98
C ARG A 177 3.84 23.63 19.42
N GLU A 178 2.96 23.41 20.37
CA GLU A 178 3.28 23.51 21.81
C GLU A 178 3.83 22.21 22.39
N ASN A 179 3.45 21.05 21.85
CA ASN A 179 3.64 19.78 22.53
C ASN A 179 4.44 18.73 21.76
N PHE A 180 4.51 18.78 20.43
CA PHE A 180 5.21 17.74 19.68
C PHE A 180 6.72 18.01 19.55
N PRO A 181 7.55 16.95 19.56
CA PRO A 181 8.97 17.07 19.31
C PRO A 181 9.26 17.40 17.82
N PRO A 182 10.46 17.95 17.51
CA PRO A 182 10.93 18.03 16.14
C PRO A 182 10.86 16.67 15.44
N LEU A 183 10.36 16.63 14.19
CA LEU A 183 10.18 15.38 13.44
C LEU A 183 11.52 14.69 13.20
N PRO A 184 11.76 13.48 13.73
CA PRO A 184 12.98 12.73 13.47
C PRO A 184 12.96 12.10 12.09
N PHE A 185 14.14 12.04 11.46
CA PHE A 185 14.39 11.28 10.25
C PHE A 185 15.40 10.17 10.57
N LEU A 186 15.05 8.93 10.20
CA LEU A 186 15.75 7.73 10.69
C LEU A 186 16.36 6.92 9.53
N ASP A 187 17.50 6.26 9.79
CA ASP A 187 18.02 5.15 9.00
C ASP A 187 18.25 3.97 9.97
N GLY A 188 17.44 2.93 9.85
CA GLY A 188 17.32 1.89 10.86
C GLY A 188 16.80 2.45 12.19
N SER A 189 17.58 2.31 13.26
CA SER A 189 17.31 2.89 14.59
C SER A 189 18.02 4.23 14.81
N ASP A 190 18.90 4.64 13.90
CA ASP A 190 19.72 5.83 14.06
C ASP A 190 18.98 7.07 13.57
N THR A 191 19.00 8.15 14.36
CA THR A 191 18.45 9.45 13.95
C THR A 191 19.48 10.18 13.10
N LEU A 192 19.22 10.32 11.80
CA LEU A 192 20.06 11.09 10.87
C LEU A 192 19.92 12.61 11.05
N GLY A 193 18.81 13.05 11.61
CA GLY A 193 18.51 14.45 11.87
C GLY A 193 17.08 14.65 12.32
N VAL A 194 16.76 15.90 12.68
CA VAL A 194 15.42 16.33 13.06
C VAL A 194 14.98 17.52 12.22
N SER A 195 13.68 17.62 11.92
CA SER A 195 13.10 18.70 11.11
C SER A 195 13.86 18.96 9.80
N LEU A 196 14.25 17.86 9.10
CA LEU A 196 14.92 17.97 7.80
C LEU A 196 14.03 18.68 6.79
N ASP A 197 14.66 19.25 5.76
CA ASP A 197 13.96 19.84 4.61
C ASP A 197 13.18 18.74 3.85
N GLN A 198 11.88 18.72 4.06
CA GLN A 198 10.96 17.74 3.48
C GLN A 198 10.81 17.87 1.97
N SER A 199 11.24 18.99 1.37
CA SER A 199 11.18 19.20 -0.08
C SER A 199 11.99 18.16 -0.88
N ASN A 200 12.88 17.44 -0.22
CA ASN A 200 13.71 16.40 -0.83
C ASN A 200 13.25 14.97 -0.50
N PHE A 201 12.18 14.79 0.27
CA PHE A 201 11.79 13.45 0.75
C PHE A 201 11.46 12.49 -0.39
N ILE A 202 10.67 12.89 -1.39
CA ILE A 202 10.35 12.03 -2.54
C ILE A 202 11.65 11.55 -3.21
N LYS A 203 12.58 12.47 -3.48
CA LYS A 203 13.87 12.18 -4.10
C LYS A 203 14.75 11.26 -3.23
N MET A 204 14.81 11.51 -1.91
CA MET A 204 15.57 10.68 -0.97
C MET A 204 15.00 9.26 -0.90
N PHE A 205 13.68 9.12 -0.80
CA PHE A 205 13.01 7.82 -0.76
C PHE A 205 13.18 7.05 -2.07
N THR A 206 13.07 7.73 -3.22
CA THR A 206 13.31 7.14 -4.54
C THR A 206 14.74 6.62 -4.66
N LYS A 207 15.73 7.46 -4.29
CA LYS A 207 17.14 7.07 -4.33
C LYS A 207 17.42 5.85 -3.45
N LYS A 208 16.96 5.86 -2.19
CA LYS A 208 17.15 4.74 -1.25
C LYS A 208 16.46 3.47 -1.74
N SER A 209 15.28 3.60 -2.37
CA SER A 209 14.57 2.47 -3.00
C SER A 209 15.37 1.86 -4.16
N ILE A 210 15.96 2.69 -5.01
CA ILE A 210 16.80 2.23 -6.11
C ILE A 210 18.07 1.55 -5.59
N GLU A 211 18.72 2.11 -4.56
CA GLU A 211 19.87 1.49 -3.89
C GLU A 211 19.50 0.10 -3.35
N PHE A 212 18.39 -0.02 -2.63
CA PHE A 212 17.89 -1.30 -2.12
C PHE A 212 17.62 -2.32 -3.25
N ILE A 213 17.01 -1.91 -4.36
CA ILE A 213 16.76 -2.77 -5.53
C ILE A 213 18.08 -3.24 -6.14
N LEU A 214 19.08 -2.36 -6.27
CA LEU A 214 20.38 -2.67 -6.83
C LEU A 214 21.15 -3.69 -5.97
N GLU A 215 21.13 -3.52 -4.65
CA GLU A 215 21.77 -4.42 -3.69
C GLU A 215 21.13 -5.80 -3.70
N ASN A 216 19.81 -5.87 -3.85
CA ASN A 216 19.03 -7.11 -3.77
C ASN A 216 18.65 -7.71 -5.14
N ARG A 217 19.19 -7.21 -6.25
CA ARG A 217 18.82 -7.66 -7.61
C ARG A 217 18.96 -9.16 -7.88
N ASN A 218 19.77 -9.88 -7.09
CA ASN A 218 20.06 -11.31 -7.25
C ASN A 218 19.30 -12.22 -6.30
N GLN A 219 18.50 -11.67 -5.39
CA GLN A 219 17.68 -12.40 -4.41
C GLN A 219 16.26 -11.82 -4.35
N PRO A 220 15.27 -12.56 -3.84
CA PRO A 220 13.92 -12.04 -3.72
C PRO A 220 13.86 -10.91 -2.70
N PHE A 221 13.06 -9.89 -2.99
CA PHE A 221 12.91 -8.75 -2.10
C PHE A 221 11.47 -8.24 -2.03
N PHE A 222 11.16 -7.60 -0.89
CA PHE A 222 9.94 -6.83 -0.66
C PHE A 222 10.30 -5.39 -0.29
N LEU A 223 9.80 -4.45 -1.08
CA LEU A 223 9.96 -3.01 -0.85
C LEU A 223 8.59 -2.39 -0.55
N TYR A 224 8.43 -1.82 0.64
CA TYR A 224 7.32 -0.95 0.99
C TYR A 224 7.79 0.51 0.92
N LEU A 225 7.53 1.16 -0.24
CA LEU A 225 7.82 2.58 -0.46
C LEU A 225 6.58 3.40 -0.11
N ALA A 226 6.57 3.95 1.10
CA ALA A 226 5.47 4.72 1.66
C ALA A 226 5.80 6.22 1.60
N HIS A 227 5.48 6.87 0.47
CA HIS A 227 5.67 8.31 0.33
C HIS A 227 4.89 9.09 1.40
N THR A 228 5.42 10.25 1.80
CA THR A 228 4.74 11.21 2.67
C THR A 228 3.86 12.18 1.89
N ALA A 229 3.83 12.06 0.60
CA ALA A 229 3.19 12.94 -0.37
C ALA A 229 2.05 12.22 -1.09
N PRO A 230 1.02 12.97 -1.54
CA PRO A 230 0.85 14.42 -1.51
C PRO A 230 0.18 14.97 -0.23
N HIS A 231 0.35 14.33 0.95
CA HIS A 231 -0.14 14.84 2.23
C HIS A 231 0.40 16.26 2.51
N THR A 232 -0.42 17.12 3.08
CA THR A 232 0.00 18.47 3.46
C THR A 232 0.87 18.46 4.74
N PRO A 233 1.79 19.43 4.91
CA PRO A 233 2.09 20.56 4.00
C PRO A 233 2.78 20.06 2.72
N LEU A 234 2.38 20.63 1.58
CA LEU A 234 2.98 20.28 0.29
C LEU A 234 4.41 20.80 0.22
N MET A 235 5.35 19.89 0.18
CA MET A 235 6.78 20.16 0.09
C MET A 235 7.33 19.52 -1.17
N LEU A 236 8.07 20.28 -1.97
CA LEU A 236 8.67 19.80 -3.21
C LEU A 236 9.98 20.52 -3.48
N SER A 237 10.83 19.86 -4.26
CA SER A 237 12.12 20.43 -4.66
C SER A 237 11.94 21.67 -5.57
N LYS A 238 12.95 22.55 -5.56
CA LYS A 238 12.90 23.79 -6.35
C LYS A 238 12.75 23.53 -7.85
N GLU A 239 13.38 22.47 -8.34
CA GLU A 239 13.35 22.05 -9.74
C GLU A 239 11.96 21.57 -10.20
N ASN A 240 11.11 21.15 -9.28
CA ASN A 240 9.77 20.61 -9.57
C ASN A 240 8.65 21.64 -9.35
N LYS A 241 8.97 22.84 -8.86
CA LYS A 241 7.97 23.85 -8.52
C LYS A 241 7.47 24.60 -9.76
N GLY A 242 6.14 24.69 -9.90
CA GLY A 242 5.49 25.47 -10.96
C GLY A 242 5.47 24.78 -12.33
N LEU A 243 5.63 23.47 -12.37
CA LEU A 243 5.58 22.67 -13.61
C LEU A 243 4.16 22.24 -13.96
N SER A 244 3.33 21.97 -12.96
CA SER A 244 1.97 21.51 -13.15
C SER A 244 0.97 22.67 -13.28
N ILE A 245 0.04 22.55 -14.24
CA ILE A 245 -1.10 23.48 -14.39
C ILE A 245 -1.99 23.44 -13.13
N ARG A 246 -2.03 22.31 -12.41
CA ARG A 246 -2.78 22.15 -11.17
C ARG A 246 -2.16 22.92 -9.98
N GLY A 247 -1.00 23.53 -10.15
CA GLY A 247 -0.27 24.21 -9.08
C GLY A 247 0.49 23.25 -8.17
N THR A 248 0.78 23.67 -6.94
CA THR A 248 1.68 22.95 -6.02
C THR A 248 1.26 21.49 -5.76
N TYR A 249 -0.04 21.23 -5.60
CA TYR A 249 -0.53 19.84 -5.46
C TYR A 249 -0.17 18.98 -6.67
N GLY A 250 -0.42 19.51 -7.87
CA GLY A 250 -0.05 18.82 -9.11
C GLY A 250 1.45 18.62 -9.26
N ASP A 251 2.26 19.62 -8.90
CA ASP A 251 3.73 19.50 -8.91
C ASP A 251 4.20 18.31 -8.07
N VAL A 252 3.60 18.13 -6.86
CA VAL A 252 3.94 17.04 -5.94
C VAL A 252 3.50 15.68 -6.51
N VAL A 253 2.28 15.57 -7.08
CA VAL A 253 1.80 14.33 -7.70
C VAL A 253 2.67 13.94 -8.90
N GLU A 254 3.05 14.93 -9.74
CA GLU A 254 3.95 14.71 -10.88
C GLU A 254 5.37 14.34 -10.43
N GLU A 255 5.82 14.75 -9.23
CA GLU A 255 7.09 14.30 -8.65
C GLU A 255 7.03 12.83 -8.18
N ILE A 256 5.91 12.41 -7.59
CA ILE A 256 5.64 10.98 -7.29
C ILE A 256 5.66 10.15 -8.58
N ASP A 257 5.02 10.62 -9.64
CA ASP A 257 5.00 9.94 -10.94
C ASP A 257 6.42 9.74 -11.49
N ARG A 258 7.29 10.75 -11.40
CA ARG A 258 8.70 10.64 -11.79
C ARG A 258 9.45 9.60 -10.94
N SER A 259 9.18 9.56 -9.63
CA SER A 259 9.71 8.54 -8.72
C SER A 259 9.37 7.12 -9.18
N VAL A 260 8.09 6.89 -9.52
CA VAL A 260 7.63 5.61 -10.10
C VAL A 260 8.40 5.31 -11.37
N GLY A 261 8.53 6.28 -12.27
CA GLY A 261 9.26 6.13 -13.53
C GLY A 261 10.72 5.71 -13.34
N GLU A 262 11.43 6.27 -12.36
CA GLU A 262 12.81 5.89 -12.04
C GLU A 262 12.91 4.44 -11.54
N ILE A 263 11.97 4.00 -10.70
CA ILE A 263 11.89 2.62 -10.21
C ILE A 263 11.64 1.66 -11.38
N LEU A 264 10.62 1.91 -12.21
CA LEU A 264 10.30 1.04 -13.35
C LEU A 264 11.47 0.93 -14.35
N LYS A 265 12.14 2.05 -14.65
CA LYS A 265 13.35 2.07 -15.48
C LYS A 265 14.49 1.25 -14.88
N THR A 266 14.66 1.31 -13.55
CA THR A 266 15.69 0.53 -12.85
C THR A 266 15.40 -0.97 -12.97
N LEU A 267 14.17 -1.40 -12.75
CA LEU A 267 13.76 -2.80 -12.89
C LEU A 267 13.97 -3.32 -14.31
N ALA A 268 13.63 -2.49 -15.32
CA ALA A 268 13.84 -2.82 -16.73
C ALA A 268 15.33 -2.95 -17.07
N LYS A 269 16.17 -1.99 -16.63
CA LYS A 269 17.63 -2.00 -16.83
C LYS A 269 18.31 -3.22 -16.22
N LEU A 270 17.81 -3.68 -15.08
CA LEU A 270 18.30 -4.87 -14.37
C LEU A 270 17.73 -6.18 -14.93
N ASN A 271 16.81 -6.14 -15.91
CA ASN A 271 16.10 -7.30 -16.46
C ASN A 271 15.29 -8.11 -15.42
N ILE A 272 14.85 -7.48 -14.32
CA ILE A 272 14.05 -8.13 -13.27
C ILE A 272 12.56 -7.70 -13.30
N ALA A 273 12.17 -6.81 -14.18
CA ALA A 273 10.80 -6.29 -14.29
C ALA A 273 9.75 -7.41 -14.45
N LYS A 274 10.05 -8.46 -15.22
CA LYS A 274 9.13 -9.59 -15.45
C LYS A 274 8.93 -10.49 -14.23
N ASN A 275 9.82 -10.39 -13.25
CA ASN A 275 9.76 -11.12 -11.98
C ASN A 275 9.52 -10.20 -10.79
N THR A 276 8.96 -9.01 -11.04
CA THR A 276 8.67 -8.01 -9.99
C THR A 276 7.24 -7.53 -10.13
N LEU A 277 6.41 -7.84 -9.15
CA LEU A 277 5.07 -7.27 -9.01
C LEU A 277 5.21 -5.88 -8.40
N VAL A 278 4.81 -4.85 -9.12
CA VAL A 278 4.74 -3.47 -8.64
C VAL A 278 3.28 -3.09 -8.50
N LEU A 279 2.87 -2.68 -7.31
CA LEU A 279 1.57 -2.11 -7.03
C LEU A 279 1.73 -0.66 -6.61
N PHE A 280 1.04 0.26 -7.29
CA PHE A 280 0.87 1.65 -6.88
C PHE A 280 -0.53 1.87 -6.35
N THR A 281 -0.70 2.52 -5.19
CA THR A 281 -2.00 2.92 -4.64
C THR A 281 -1.83 4.02 -3.57
N SER A 282 -2.93 4.44 -2.93
CA SER A 282 -2.98 5.42 -1.84
C SER A 282 -3.45 4.78 -0.53
N ASP A 283 -3.12 5.41 0.59
CA ASP A 283 -3.54 4.94 1.92
C ASP A 283 -4.99 5.32 2.26
N ASN A 284 -5.53 6.37 1.69
CA ASN A 284 -6.93 6.80 1.77
C ASN A 284 -7.25 7.80 0.67
N GLY A 285 -8.51 8.22 0.60
CA GLY A 285 -8.94 9.28 -0.29
C GLY A 285 -8.26 10.63 0.02
N PRO A 286 -8.46 11.66 -0.83
CA PRO A 286 -7.76 12.93 -0.73
C PRO A 286 -8.20 13.74 0.49
N TRP A 287 -7.34 14.62 1.00
CA TRP A 287 -7.70 15.51 2.09
C TRP A 287 -8.50 16.71 1.60
N GLY A 288 -9.84 16.58 1.56
CA GLY A 288 -10.74 17.62 1.06
C GLY A 288 -10.71 18.94 1.84
N TRP A 289 -10.34 18.92 3.13
CA TRP A 289 -10.21 20.10 3.97
C TRP A 289 -9.00 20.99 3.62
N ALA A 290 -8.05 20.48 2.84
CA ALA A 290 -6.89 21.25 2.40
C ALA A 290 -7.20 22.21 1.24
N ASN A 291 -8.44 22.31 0.78
CA ASN A 291 -8.88 23.16 -0.31
C ASN A 291 -8.02 22.96 -1.57
N ILE A 292 -7.37 24.01 -2.05
CA ILE A 292 -6.53 23.96 -3.25
C ILE A 292 -5.28 23.08 -3.08
N ASP A 293 -4.83 22.87 -1.86
CA ASP A 293 -3.71 21.99 -1.53
C ASP A 293 -4.12 20.54 -1.35
N GLY A 294 -5.40 20.21 -1.50
CA GLY A 294 -5.95 18.85 -1.46
C GLY A 294 -6.17 18.26 -2.84
N GLY A 295 -6.30 16.93 -2.87
CA GLY A 295 -6.60 16.17 -4.07
C GLY A 295 -8.09 16.08 -4.39
N SER A 296 -8.42 15.23 -5.36
CA SER A 296 -9.78 15.04 -5.89
C SER A 296 -10.20 13.59 -5.83
N SER A 297 -11.36 13.32 -5.22
CA SER A 297 -12.03 12.01 -5.31
C SER A 297 -12.76 11.79 -6.65
N GLY A 298 -12.68 12.75 -7.59
CA GLY A 298 -13.36 12.67 -8.88
C GLY A 298 -14.88 12.70 -8.71
N LEU A 299 -15.56 11.68 -9.24
CA LEU A 299 -17.02 11.54 -9.14
C LEU A 299 -17.50 10.95 -7.80
N LEU A 300 -16.58 10.49 -6.96
CA LEU A 300 -16.90 9.80 -5.70
C LEU A 300 -17.27 10.80 -4.62
N LYS A 301 -18.28 10.47 -3.81
CA LYS A 301 -18.70 11.29 -2.67
C LYS A 301 -17.71 11.17 -1.52
N GLY A 302 -17.45 12.27 -0.83
CA GLY A 302 -16.60 12.31 0.35
C GLY A 302 -15.10 12.31 0.03
N ASN A 303 -14.30 12.21 1.08
CA ASN A 303 -12.84 12.31 1.06
C ASN A 303 -12.26 11.64 2.30
N LYS A 304 -10.96 11.80 2.58
CA LYS A 304 -10.27 11.29 3.77
C LYS A 304 -11.13 11.44 5.04
N GLY A 305 -11.22 10.37 5.81
CA GLY A 305 -12.00 10.31 7.06
C GLY A 305 -13.47 10.00 6.86
N SER A 306 -14.01 10.06 5.63
CA SER A 306 -15.41 9.72 5.36
C SER A 306 -15.58 8.22 5.06
N VAL A 307 -16.78 7.70 5.31
CA VAL A 307 -17.18 6.31 4.97
C VAL A 307 -17.88 6.23 3.62
N TYR A 308 -17.89 7.31 2.85
CA TYR A 308 -18.31 7.34 1.46
C TYR A 308 -17.21 6.79 0.53
N GLU A 309 -17.57 6.55 -0.73
CA GLU A 309 -16.65 6.01 -1.73
C GLU A 309 -15.34 6.82 -1.83
N GLY A 310 -15.41 8.15 -1.83
CA GLY A 310 -14.24 9.02 -1.95
C GLY A 310 -13.24 8.96 -0.78
N GLY A 311 -13.64 8.40 0.36
CA GLY A 311 -12.73 8.15 1.48
C GLY A 311 -12.01 6.80 1.36
N TYR A 312 -12.67 5.78 0.83
CA TYR A 312 -12.22 4.40 0.80
C TYR A 312 -11.71 3.93 -0.56
N ARG A 313 -12.27 4.42 -1.66
CA ARG A 313 -11.91 4.02 -3.02
C ARG A 313 -10.79 4.90 -3.54
N VAL A 314 -9.67 4.27 -3.89
CA VAL A 314 -8.41 4.92 -4.25
C VAL A 314 -7.93 4.46 -5.63
N PRO A 315 -7.05 5.21 -6.31
CA PRO A 315 -6.44 4.72 -7.53
C PRO A 315 -5.52 3.56 -7.21
N ALA A 316 -5.53 2.51 -8.04
CA ALA A 316 -4.60 1.40 -7.92
C ALA A 316 -4.21 0.85 -9.28
N VAL A 317 -2.92 0.62 -9.46
CA VAL A 317 -2.34 0.05 -10.68
C VAL A 317 -1.39 -1.07 -10.30
N ALA A 318 -1.60 -2.27 -10.87
CA ALA A 318 -0.71 -3.40 -10.72
C ALA A 318 0.05 -3.64 -12.03
N TRP A 319 1.36 -3.89 -11.93
CA TRP A 319 2.23 -4.07 -13.07
C TRP A 319 3.25 -5.18 -12.83
N MET A 320 3.29 -6.13 -13.73
CA MET A 320 4.29 -7.16 -13.86
C MET A 320 4.29 -7.59 -15.32
N PRO A 321 5.20 -7.08 -16.15
CA PRO A 321 5.17 -7.26 -17.61
C PRO A 321 5.08 -8.72 -18.02
N LYS A 322 4.16 -9.04 -18.93
CA LYS A 322 3.82 -10.36 -19.47
C LYS A 322 3.05 -11.28 -18.52
N SER A 323 2.98 -10.98 -17.23
CA SER A 323 2.24 -11.79 -16.26
C SER A 323 0.87 -11.18 -15.96
N ILE A 324 0.82 -9.88 -15.68
CA ILE A 324 -0.44 -9.17 -15.48
C ILE A 324 -1.03 -8.73 -16.83
N PRO A 325 -2.33 -9.00 -17.09
CA PRO A 325 -2.98 -8.60 -18.33
C PRO A 325 -3.14 -7.06 -18.41
N ARG A 326 -3.06 -6.53 -19.63
CA ARG A 326 -3.30 -5.11 -19.92
C ARG A 326 -4.80 -4.86 -19.95
N VAL A 327 -5.37 -4.46 -18.82
CA VAL A 327 -6.82 -4.34 -18.68
C VAL A 327 -7.21 -3.27 -17.66
N THR A 328 -8.37 -2.64 -17.90
CA THR A 328 -9.08 -1.91 -16.84
C THR A 328 -10.03 -2.89 -16.15
N SER A 329 -9.71 -3.23 -14.90
CA SER A 329 -10.48 -4.17 -14.10
C SER A 329 -11.59 -3.45 -13.34
N THR A 330 -12.79 -4.04 -13.37
CA THR A 330 -13.92 -3.65 -12.52
C THR A 330 -14.09 -4.59 -11.32
N ALA A 331 -13.19 -5.54 -11.14
CA ALA A 331 -13.20 -6.42 -9.98
C ALA A 331 -12.96 -5.64 -8.69
N LEU A 332 -13.68 -6.00 -7.63
CA LEU A 332 -13.41 -5.50 -6.29
C LEU A 332 -12.07 -6.04 -5.78
N ALA A 333 -11.26 -5.16 -5.24
CA ALA A 333 -10.03 -5.51 -4.53
C ALA A 333 -9.78 -4.49 -3.41
N THR A 334 -8.99 -4.88 -2.42
CA THR A 334 -8.65 -4.00 -1.30
C THR A 334 -7.18 -4.11 -0.94
N THR A 335 -6.67 -3.14 -0.16
CA THR A 335 -5.32 -3.22 0.41
C THR A 335 -5.14 -4.42 1.35
N LEU A 336 -6.21 -4.92 1.98
CA LEU A 336 -6.20 -6.13 2.81
C LEU A 336 -5.79 -7.38 2.01
N ASP A 337 -6.14 -7.41 0.73
CA ASP A 337 -5.91 -8.56 -0.16
C ASP A 337 -4.43 -8.74 -0.53
N LEU A 338 -3.62 -7.69 -0.34
CA LEU A 338 -2.21 -7.74 -0.70
C LEU A 338 -1.42 -8.72 0.17
N PHE A 339 -1.74 -8.82 1.46
CA PHE A 339 -1.09 -9.77 2.36
C PHE A 339 -1.27 -11.23 1.88
N PRO A 340 -2.50 -11.78 1.76
CA PRO A 340 -2.66 -13.15 1.30
C PRO A 340 -2.18 -13.36 -0.15
N THR A 341 -2.37 -12.39 -1.04
CA THR A 341 -1.97 -12.53 -2.44
C THR A 341 -0.46 -12.62 -2.60
N ILE A 342 0.30 -11.78 -1.89
CA ILE A 342 1.77 -11.81 -1.92
C ILE A 342 2.28 -13.14 -1.37
N LEU A 343 1.73 -13.60 -0.25
CA LEU A 343 2.16 -14.86 0.37
C LEU A 343 1.82 -16.06 -0.50
N SER A 344 0.65 -16.11 -1.15
CA SER A 344 0.26 -17.18 -2.07
C SER A 344 1.14 -17.28 -3.32
N GLN A 345 1.82 -16.18 -3.73
CA GLN A 345 2.81 -16.20 -4.81
C GLN A 345 4.14 -16.84 -4.38
N VAL A 346 4.37 -16.98 -3.09
CA VAL A 346 5.62 -17.53 -2.52
C VAL A 346 5.41 -18.94 -2.00
N ASP A 347 4.28 -19.17 -1.35
CA ASP A 347 3.88 -20.44 -0.77
C ASP A 347 2.36 -20.60 -0.91
N LYS A 348 1.94 -21.51 -1.77
CA LYS A 348 0.53 -21.80 -2.04
C LYS A 348 -0.19 -22.47 -0.86
N ASP A 349 0.57 -23.09 0.03
CA ASP A 349 0.07 -23.80 1.18
C ASP A 349 0.17 -22.97 2.47
N PHE A 350 0.49 -21.66 2.34
CA PHE A 350 0.56 -20.76 3.48
C PHE A 350 -0.79 -20.68 4.21
N GLU A 351 -0.79 -21.03 5.49
CA GLU A 351 -1.99 -20.98 6.33
C GLU A 351 -2.22 -19.54 6.89
N PHE A 352 -3.28 -18.93 6.45
CA PHE A 352 -3.70 -17.61 6.94
C PHE A 352 -4.56 -17.74 8.20
N LYS A 353 -4.14 -17.08 9.30
CA LYS A 353 -4.89 -17.06 10.55
C LYS A 353 -5.60 -15.73 10.75
N SER A 354 -6.94 -15.78 10.79
CA SER A 354 -7.79 -14.64 11.14
C SER A 354 -7.46 -13.37 10.33
N ILE A 355 -7.48 -13.46 9.00
CA ILE A 355 -7.33 -12.32 8.09
C ILE A 355 -8.67 -11.97 7.43
N ASP A 356 -8.80 -10.72 6.97
CA ASP A 356 -9.97 -10.23 6.21
C ASP A 356 -9.66 -10.05 4.72
N GLY A 357 -8.38 -10.16 4.36
CA GLY A 357 -7.92 -10.17 2.99
C GLY A 357 -8.25 -11.47 2.27
N PHE A 358 -8.45 -11.39 0.96
CA PHE A 358 -8.63 -12.53 0.05
C PHE A 358 -7.41 -12.65 -0.85
N ASP A 359 -7.00 -13.88 -1.16
CA ASP A 359 -6.04 -14.08 -2.25
C ASP A 359 -6.69 -13.72 -3.59
N ILE A 360 -6.29 -12.59 -4.16
CA ILE A 360 -6.77 -12.08 -5.44
C ILE A 360 -5.81 -12.42 -6.60
N THR A 361 -5.03 -13.47 -6.49
CA THR A 361 -4.14 -13.95 -7.56
C THR A 361 -4.89 -14.11 -8.89
N LYS A 362 -6.08 -14.73 -8.87
CA LYS A 362 -6.92 -14.86 -10.08
C LYS A 362 -7.38 -13.51 -10.63
N THR A 363 -7.63 -12.53 -9.76
CA THR A 363 -7.97 -11.18 -10.23
C THR A 363 -6.77 -10.53 -10.90
N LEU A 364 -5.58 -10.59 -10.28
CA LEU A 364 -4.37 -9.96 -10.83
C LEU A 364 -3.90 -10.58 -12.15
N PHE A 365 -3.92 -11.91 -12.27
CA PHE A 365 -3.32 -12.58 -13.43
C PHE A 365 -4.32 -13.01 -14.50
N GLU A 366 -5.62 -13.13 -14.16
CA GLU A 366 -6.67 -13.62 -15.06
C GLU A 366 -7.84 -12.63 -15.21
N ASN A 367 -7.83 -11.51 -14.46
CA ASN A 367 -8.96 -10.57 -14.34
C ASN A 367 -10.28 -11.23 -13.91
N THR A 368 -10.19 -12.30 -13.10
CA THR A 368 -11.34 -13.01 -12.56
C THR A 368 -11.69 -12.46 -11.18
N PRO A 369 -12.92 -11.92 -10.96
CA PRO A 369 -13.32 -11.40 -9.66
C PRO A 369 -13.31 -12.48 -8.57
N VAL A 370 -12.71 -12.15 -7.41
CA VAL A 370 -12.68 -13.01 -6.22
C VAL A 370 -13.43 -12.39 -5.05
N ARG A 371 -13.14 -11.11 -4.77
CA ARG A 371 -13.76 -10.38 -3.66
C ARG A 371 -15.16 -9.89 -4.03
N THR A 372 -16.08 -9.94 -3.05
CA THR A 372 -17.46 -9.44 -3.21
C THR A 372 -17.81 -8.33 -2.23
N ASP A 373 -17.06 -8.18 -1.14
CA ASP A 373 -17.45 -7.35 0.00
C ASP A 373 -16.40 -6.32 0.38
N VAL A 374 -16.86 -5.13 0.80
CA VAL A 374 -16.05 -4.08 1.44
C VAL A 374 -16.78 -3.59 2.70
N HIS A 375 -16.06 -3.58 3.83
CA HIS A 375 -16.60 -3.15 5.13
C HIS A 375 -16.09 -1.74 5.45
N TYR A 376 -17.01 -0.84 5.75
CA TYR A 376 -16.70 0.57 6.04
C TYR A 376 -16.86 0.82 7.55
N TYR A 377 -15.73 0.99 8.21
CA TYR A 377 -15.67 1.24 9.64
C TYR A 377 -15.40 2.70 9.96
N ARG A 378 -16.05 3.17 11.04
CA ARG A 378 -15.61 4.36 11.77
C ARG A 378 -15.16 3.90 13.14
N GLN A 379 -13.88 4.01 13.42
CA GLN A 379 -13.26 3.43 14.61
C GLN A 379 -13.54 1.92 14.71
N ASP A 380 -14.28 1.48 15.74
CA ASP A 380 -14.68 0.09 15.99
C ASP A 380 -16.09 -0.25 15.50
N THR A 381 -16.75 0.68 14.85
CA THR A 381 -18.16 0.57 14.47
C THR A 381 -18.31 0.39 12.97
N LEU A 382 -18.95 -0.70 12.54
CA LEU A 382 -19.36 -0.89 11.16
C LEU A 382 -20.47 0.12 10.80
N ILE A 383 -20.23 0.93 9.79
CA ILE A 383 -21.15 1.97 9.31
C ILE A 383 -21.89 1.50 8.06
N ALA A 384 -21.16 0.85 7.14
CA ALA A 384 -21.72 0.37 5.89
C ALA A 384 -21.04 -0.93 5.43
N LEU A 385 -21.75 -1.67 4.59
CA LEU A 385 -21.26 -2.82 3.86
C LEU A 385 -21.55 -2.60 2.37
N ARG A 386 -20.53 -2.76 1.53
CA ARG A 386 -20.73 -3.00 0.11
C ARG A 386 -20.68 -4.51 -0.16
N HIS A 387 -21.71 -5.03 -0.83
CA HIS A 387 -21.73 -6.38 -1.38
C HIS A 387 -22.04 -6.30 -2.87
N LYS A 388 -21.10 -6.68 -3.70
CA LYS A 388 -21.16 -6.54 -5.19
C LYS A 388 -21.42 -5.08 -5.57
N GLU A 389 -22.53 -4.82 -6.31
CA GLU A 389 -22.96 -3.49 -6.75
C GLU A 389 -23.67 -2.65 -5.69
N TRP A 390 -24.11 -3.27 -4.59
CA TRP A 390 -24.92 -2.61 -3.57
C TRP A 390 -24.14 -2.21 -2.32
N LYS A 391 -24.34 -0.98 -1.86
CA LYS A 391 -23.81 -0.47 -0.58
C LYS A 391 -24.93 -0.06 0.34
N LEU A 392 -24.98 -0.69 1.51
CA LEU A 392 -25.95 -0.42 2.57
C LEU A 392 -25.27 0.31 3.73
N PHE A 393 -25.77 1.48 4.08
CA PHE A 393 -25.46 2.15 5.34
C PHE A 393 -26.47 1.71 6.41
N ILE A 394 -25.95 1.19 7.52
CA ILE A 394 -26.74 0.78 8.70
C ILE A 394 -26.67 1.80 9.83
N LYS A 395 -25.76 2.76 9.72
CA LYS A 395 -25.56 3.88 10.65
C LYS A 395 -25.26 5.15 9.89
N ASP A 396 -25.47 6.29 10.58
CA ASP A 396 -25.18 7.62 10.07
C ASP A 396 -23.75 7.70 9.47
N PRO A 397 -23.63 7.97 8.17
CA PRO A 397 -22.33 8.04 7.50
C PRO A 397 -21.51 9.27 7.91
N ASN A 398 -22.15 10.35 8.37
CA ASN A 398 -21.48 11.58 8.75
C ASN A 398 -22.17 12.33 9.88
N PRO A 399 -21.93 11.97 11.16
CA PRO A 399 -22.61 12.59 12.30
C PRO A 399 -22.23 14.06 12.53
N TRP A 400 -21.24 14.59 11.80
CA TRP A 400 -20.71 15.96 11.96
C TRP A 400 -21.26 16.96 10.93
N ASP A 401 -22.09 16.49 9.99
CA ASP A 401 -22.55 17.25 8.84
C ASP A 401 -24.08 17.29 8.75
N ASP A 402 -24.65 18.18 7.92
CA ASP A 402 -26.08 18.25 7.62
C ASP A 402 -26.56 17.11 6.69
N GLY A 403 -25.77 16.05 6.58
CA GLY A 403 -26.10 14.84 5.84
C GLY A 403 -27.20 13.99 6.49
N PRO A 404 -27.45 12.78 5.94
CA PRO A 404 -28.43 11.83 6.48
C PRO A 404 -28.17 11.55 7.95
N LYS A 405 -29.23 11.45 8.73
CA LYS A 405 -29.18 11.17 10.19
C LYS A 405 -29.50 9.71 10.49
N GLN A 406 -29.29 9.27 11.73
CA GLN A 406 -29.57 7.88 12.13
C GLN A 406 -31.05 7.48 11.89
N GLU A 407 -31.97 8.40 11.94
CA GLU A 407 -33.39 8.20 11.64
C GLU A 407 -33.71 7.97 10.18
N ASP A 408 -32.79 8.35 9.27
CA ASP A 408 -32.90 8.11 7.84
C ASP A 408 -32.41 6.71 7.44
N MET A 409 -31.80 5.96 8.40
CA MET A 409 -31.22 4.65 8.10
C MET A 409 -32.31 3.55 8.00
N PRO A 410 -32.07 2.53 7.18
CA PRO A 410 -30.89 2.33 6.32
C PRO A 410 -30.96 3.12 5.01
N LEU A 411 -29.78 3.44 4.43
CA LEU A 411 -29.65 3.98 3.06
C LEU A 411 -29.01 2.94 2.14
N LEU A 412 -29.51 2.80 0.92
CA LEU A 412 -29.04 1.83 -0.04
C LEU A 412 -28.66 2.53 -1.38
N TYR A 413 -27.43 2.24 -1.85
CA TYR A 413 -26.94 2.78 -3.13
C TYR A 413 -26.49 1.66 -4.06
N ASN A 414 -26.72 1.80 -5.37
CA ASN A 414 -26.10 0.98 -6.38
C ASN A 414 -24.83 1.69 -6.86
N ILE A 415 -23.66 1.23 -6.40
CA ILE A 415 -22.36 1.91 -6.62
C ILE A 415 -21.89 1.85 -8.08
N GLU A 416 -22.37 0.91 -8.86
CA GLU A 416 -22.03 0.83 -10.30
C GLU A 416 -22.78 1.87 -11.12
N HIS A 417 -24.03 2.16 -10.77
CA HIS A 417 -24.86 3.16 -11.44
C HIS A 417 -24.73 4.56 -10.81
N ASP A 418 -24.49 4.61 -9.48
CA ASP A 418 -24.39 5.84 -8.70
C ASP A 418 -23.14 5.84 -7.80
N PRO A 419 -21.93 5.94 -8.35
CA PRO A 419 -20.70 5.99 -7.59
C PRO A 419 -20.58 7.24 -6.70
N SER A 420 -21.47 8.21 -6.89
CA SER A 420 -21.57 9.46 -6.13
C SER A 420 -22.50 9.36 -4.91
N GLU A 421 -23.14 8.22 -4.69
CA GLU A 421 -24.02 7.95 -3.54
C GLU A 421 -25.08 9.04 -3.34
N LYS A 422 -25.81 9.39 -4.43
CA LYS A 422 -26.82 10.48 -4.45
C LYS A 422 -28.25 9.98 -4.29
N TYR A 423 -28.54 8.79 -4.83
CA TYR A 423 -29.89 8.30 -4.98
C TYR A 423 -30.15 7.11 -4.07
N ASP A 424 -30.80 7.37 -2.91
CA ASP A 424 -31.20 6.31 -1.99
C ASP A 424 -32.30 5.44 -2.60
N LEU A 425 -32.04 4.14 -2.66
CA LEU A 425 -32.90 3.10 -3.22
C LEU A 425 -33.46 2.15 -2.14
N ALA A 426 -33.31 2.46 -0.86
CA ALA A 426 -33.71 1.56 0.24
C ALA A 426 -35.21 1.23 0.23
N LYS A 427 -36.05 2.24 0.00
CA LYS A 427 -37.50 2.08 -0.02
C LYS A 427 -37.98 1.21 -1.19
N ASP A 428 -37.30 1.27 -2.33
CA ASP A 428 -37.67 0.55 -3.56
C ASP A 428 -37.10 -0.87 -3.60
N ASN A 429 -36.15 -1.22 -2.70
CA ASN A 429 -35.46 -2.53 -2.68
C ASN A 429 -35.39 -3.13 -1.27
N PRO A 430 -36.50 -3.34 -0.57
CA PRO A 430 -36.52 -3.80 0.82
C PRO A 430 -35.90 -5.20 1.01
N GLU A 431 -35.97 -6.08 0.01
CA GLU A 431 -35.37 -7.41 0.03
C GLU A 431 -33.85 -7.35 -0.02
N ILE A 432 -33.25 -6.39 -0.76
CA ILE A 432 -31.82 -6.16 -0.81
C ILE A 432 -31.35 -5.60 0.52
N VAL A 433 -32.07 -4.62 1.08
CA VAL A 433 -31.81 -4.08 2.42
C VAL A 433 -31.78 -5.18 3.47
N GLN A 434 -32.80 -6.05 3.49
CA GLN A 434 -32.88 -7.16 4.44
C GLN A 434 -31.70 -8.11 4.30
N LYS A 435 -31.35 -8.53 3.06
CA LYS A 435 -30.21 -9.41 2.77
C LYS A 435 -28.90 -8.81 3.26
N LEU A 436 -28.62 -7.55 2.93
CA LEU A 436 -27.38 -6.89 3.30
C LEU A 436 -27.29 -6.62 4.81
N ASN A 437 -28.44 -6.33 5.45
CA ASN A 437 -28.46 -6.17 6.90
C ASN A 437 -28.10 -7.47 7.62
N ILE A 438 -28.53 -8.63 7.13
CA ILE A 438 -28.11 -9.94 7.66
C ILE A 438 -26.59 -10.08 7.54
N LEU A 439 -26.01 -9.80 6.38
CA LEU A 439 -24.54 -9.84 6.19
C LEU A 439 -23.81 -8.89 7.15
N CYS A 440 -24.35 -7.68 7.39
CA CYS A 440 -23.80 -6.75 8.36
C CYS A 440 -23.81 -7.34 9.79
N GLN A 441 -24.93 -7.94 10.20
CA GLN A 441 -25.05 -8.53 11.55
C GLN A 441 -24.13 -9.74 11.73
N ASP A 442 -24.05 -10.61 10.73
CA ASP A 442 -23.14 -11.77 10.73
C ASP A 442 -21.68 -11.31 10.86
N HIS A 443 -21.29 -10.28 10.10
CA HIS A 443 -19.95 -9.70 10.20
C HIS A 443 -19.69 -9.09 11.57
N ILE A 444 -20.63 -8.29 12.12
CA ILE A 444 -20.51 -7.70 13.47
C ILE A 444 -20.34 -8.78 14.55
N ASN A 445 -21.12 -9.86 14.46
CA ASN A 445 -21.09 -10.94 15.43
C ASN A 445 -19.83 -11.82 15.36
N SER A 446 -19.24 -11.97 14.17
CA SER A 446 -18.04 -12.80 13.94
C SER A 446 -16.74 -12.04 14.08
N THR A 447 -16.74 -10.70 13.95
CA THR A 447 -15.52 -9.90 13.98
C THR A 447 -15.00 -9.73 15.41
N TYR A 448 -13.77 -10.17 15.65
CA TYR A 448 -13.07 -9.89 16.91
C TYR A 448 -12.72 -8.40 16.98
N LYS A 449 -13.02 -7.78 18.11
CA LYS A 449 -12.64 -6.39 18.41
C LYS A 449 -11.48 -6.37 19.40
N ALA A 450 -10.30 -6.02 18.93
CA ALA A 450 -9.16 -5.80 19.81
C ALA A 450 -9.31 -4.46 20.59
N PRO A 451 -8.75 -4.33 21.79
CA PRO A 451 -8.70 -3.04 22.48
C PRO A 451 -7.93 -2.00 21.65
N SER A 452 -8.44 -0.75 21.64
CA SER A 452 -7.76 0.37 20.96
C SER A 452 -6.34 0.56 21.46
N LYS A 453 -5.41 0.78 20.52
CA LYS A 453 -4.01 1.10 20.80
C LYS A 453 -3.75 2.62 20.89
N TYR A 454 -4.77 3.46 20.66
CA TYR A 454 -4.60 4.92 20.58
C TYR A 454 -4.87 5.65 21.89
N GLU A 455 -5.50 4.97 22.86
CA GLU A 455 -5.96 5.62 24.10
C GLU A 455 -4.82 5.87 25.11
N ALA A 456 -3.71 5.14 24.99
CA ALA A 456 -2.57 5.31 25.88
C ALA A 456 -1.72 6.52 25.44
N ILE A 457 -1.56 7.48 26.37
CA ILE A 457 -0.74 8.67 26.18
C ILE A 457 0.56 8.53 26.97
N LEU A 458 1.67 8.99 26.42
CA LEU A 458 2.95 9.01 27.12
C LEU A 458 2.89 9.91 28.34
N PRO A 459 3.44 9.50 29.49
CA PRO A 459 3.36 10.27 30.76
C PRO A 459 3.83 11.72 30.62
N ALA A 460 4.83 11.96 29.78
CA ALA A 460 5.36 13.32 29.53
C ALA A 460 4.34 14.27 28.89
N TYR A 461 3.32 13.74 28.19
CA TYR A 461 2.30 14.53 27.49
C TYR A 461 0.92 14.48 28.15
N GLN A 462 0.73 13.69 29.21
CA GLN A 462 -0.58 13.45 29.81
C GLN A 462 -1.25 14.74 30.27
N SER A 463 -0.52 15.62 30.94
CA SER A 463 -1.07 16.90 31.45
C SER A 463 -1.55 17.81 30.31
N ALA A 464 -0.76 17.95 29.24
CA ALA A 464 -1.11 18.76 28.07
C ALA A 464 -2.30 18.18 27.31
N TYR A 465 -2.38 16.85 27.20
CA TYR A 465 -3.49 16.14 26.58
C TYR A 465 -4.80 16.34 27.35
N ASP A 466 -4.76 16.24 28.68
CA ASP A 466 -5.93 16.44 29.55
C ASP A 466 -6.45 17.90 29.51
N GLU A 467 -5.54 18.87 29.40
CA GLU A 467 -5.90 20.27 29.26
C GLU A 467 -6.53 20.57 27.89
N TYR A 468 -5.97 20.01 26.81
CA TYR A 468 -6.52 20.15 25.46
C TYR A 468 -7.96 19.62 25.35
N ASN A 469 -8.24 18.46 25.94
CA ASN A 469 -9.56 17.82 25.89
C ASN A 469 -10.63 18.48 26.81
N LYS A 470 -10.24 19.46 27.64
CA LYS A 470 -11.19 20.27 28.43
C LYS A 470 -11.70 21.51 27.70
N LYS A 471 -11.03 21.90 26.61
CA LYS A 471 -11.42 23.02 25.72
C LYS A 471 -12.38 22.54 24.64
#